data_e86fc356db5affc1ad0aab3ac18a2146
#
_entry.id   e86fc356db5affc1ad0aab3ac18a2146
#
_cell.length_a   1.000
_cell.length_b   1.000
_cell.length_c   1.000
_cell.angle_alpha   90.00
_cell.angle_beta   90.00
_cell.angle_gamma   90.00
#
_symmetry.space_group_name_H-M   'P 1'
#
loop_
_entity.id
_entity.type
_entity.pdbx_description
1 polymer ?
#
loop_
_entity_poly.entity_id
_entity_poly.type
_entity_poly.pdbx_seq_one_letter_code
_entity_poly.pdbx_strand_id
1 'polypeptide(L)'
;KVAVICHGHTVNRYSDLKYADIFYRAGFSTVIFDERYFGESTGDFCTLGQNEARDVAAIIAYVRQIFGQDCVIGLHGESMGAATALLTLKYETPDFVIADCPFADSKLLFAQWLKRNLHIPIGMIWPILRRRAKRKYDYDVESVCPIAAVQGKNVPICLMHGKSDNLIPYTHSEMLHKACVNPNSELHLFENADHARSIVMARTEYERLVLAFLHNCGLYGTENKQ
;
A
#
# COMPACT_ATOMS: atom_id res chain seq x y z
N LYS A 1 -10.81 10.40 -13.32
CA LYS A 1 -10.04 9.33 -12.67
C LYS A 1 -9.04 9.96 -11.72
N VAL A 2 -8.88 9.42 -10.51
CA VAL A 2 -7.95 9.92 -9.49
C VAL A 2 -7.14 8.75 -8.92
N ALA A 3 -5.83 8.93 -8.77
CA ALA A 3 -4.96 8.04 -8.03
C ALA A 3 -4.55 8.71 -6.71
N VAL A 4 -4.85 8.08 -5.58
CA VAL A 4 -4.39 8.51 -4.25
C VAL A 4 -3.14 7.73 -3.91
N ILE A 5 -2.04 8.44 -3.58
CA ILE A 5 -0.73 7.84 -3.37
C ILE A 5 -0.31 8.02 -1.92
N CYS A 6 0.03 6.90 -1.28
CA CYS A 6 0.40 6.79 0.13
C CYS A 6 1.91 6.54 0.27
N HIS A 7 2.63 7.41 0.94
CA HIS A 7 4.08 7.32 1.08
C HIS A 7 4.54 6.29 2.11
N GLY A 8 5.81 5.90 2.04
CA GLY A 8 6.44 5.00 2.99
C GLY A 8 6.71 5.64 4.37
N HIS A 9 7.08 4.80 5.34
CA HIS A 9 7.52 5.27 6.66
C HIS A 9 8.79 6.11 6.54
N THR A 10 8.93 7.16 7.36
CA THR A 10 10.09 8.09 7.44
C THR A 10 10.31 9.01 6.23
N VAL A 11 9.41 9.01 5.26
CA VAL A 11 9.41 9.94 4.11
C VAL A 11 8.17 10.83 4.14
N ASN A 12 7.88 11.55 3.08
CA ASN A 12 6.73 12.43 2.96
C ASN A 12 6.19 12.42 1.52
N ARG A 13 5.12 13.20 1.24
CA ARG A 13 4.44 13.29 -0.06
C ARG A 13 5.37 13.49 -1.26
N TYR A 14 6.51 14.13 -1.10
CA TYR A 14 7.44 14.36 -2.21
C TYR A 14 8.09 13.07 -2.73
N SER A 15 8.18 12.03 -1.90
CA SER A 15 8.66 10.72 -2.34
C SER A 15 7.74 10.06 -3.36
N ASP A 16 6.45 10.45 -3.39
CA ASP A 16 5.42 9.87 -4.23
C ASP A 16 5.42 10.43 -5.66
N LEU A 17 6.13 11.54 -5.90
CA LEU A 17 6.24 12.15 -7.22
C LEU A 17 6.78 11.18 -8.27
N LYS A 18 7.63 10.24 -7.87
CA LYS A 18 8.15 9.20 -8.77
C LYS A 18 7.05 8.28 -9.34
N TYR A 19 5.93 8.13 -8.63
CA TYR A 19 4.76 7.35 -9.04
C TYR A 19 3.70 8.23 -9.71
N ALA A 20 3.51 9.46 -9.23
CA ALA A 20 2.50 10.40 -9.72
C ALA A 20 2.61 10.64 -11.22
N ASP A 21 3.83 10.72 -11.76
CA ASP A 21 4.09 10.88 -13.19
C ASP A 21 3.49 9.73 -14.04
N ILE A 22 3.55 8.49 -13.55
CA ILE A 22 2.99 7.33 -14.26
C ILE A 22 1.47 7.48 -14.39
N PHE A 23 0.80 7.81 -13.29
CA PHE A 23 -0.66 8.01 -13.26
C PHE A 23 -1.09 9.22 -14.10
N TYR A 24 -0.33 10.33 -14.03
CA TYR A 24 -0.61 11.51 -14.85
C TYR A 24 -0.58 11.17 -16.34
N ARG A 25 0.44 10.44 -16.81
CA ARG A 25 0.53 9.97 -18.20
C ARG A 25 -0.57 8.96 -18.57
N ALA A 26 -1.12 8.23 -17.59
CA ALA A 26 -2.27 7.35 -17.78
C ALA A 26 -3.63 8.09 -17.74
N GLY A 27 -3.63 9.43 -17.62
CA GLY A 27 -4.83 10.26 -17.63
C GLY A 27 -5.58 10.30 -16.29
N PHE A 28 -4.86 10.08 -15.17
CA PHE A 28 -5.37 10.27 -13.82
C PHE A 28 -4.91 11.63 -13.26
N SER A 29 -5.78 12.29 -12.51
CA SER A 29 -5.34 13.25 -11.51
C SER A 29 -4.70 12.51 -10.34
N THR A 30 -3.73 13.11 -9.66
CA THR A 30 -3.07 12.48 -8.52
C THR A 30 -3.29 13.28 -7.24
N VAL A 31 -3.55 12.57 -6.16
CA VAL A 31 -3.56 13.11 -4.80
C VAL A 31 -2.37 12.53 -4.08
N ILE A 32 -1.40 13.39 -3.73
CA ILE A 32 -0.27 13.09 -2.86
C ILE A 32 -0.46 13.88 -1.56
N PHE A 33 -0.23 13.27 -0.43
CA PHE A 33 -0.44 13.90 0.87
C PHE A 33 0.60 13.38 1.88
N ASP A 34 0.81 14.13 2.94
CA ASP A 34 1.59 13.62 4.06
C ASP A 34 0.67 12.80 4.97
N GLU A 35 0.98 11.54 5.18
CA GLU A 35 0.28 10.72 6.16
C GLU A 35 0.40 11.33 7.56
N ARG A 36 -0.56 11.04 8.45
CA ARG A 36 -0.52 11.53 9.84
C ARG A 36 0.85 11.31 10.47
N TYR A 37 1.32 12.28 11.28
CA TYR A 37 2.63 12.26 11.94
C TYR A 37 3.83 12.51 11.02
N PHE A 38 3.66 12.57 9.70
CA PHE A 38 4.75 12.81 8.75
C PHE A 38 4.60 14.16 8.05
N GLY A 39 5.74 14.67 7.52
CA GLY A 39 5.79 15.91 6.74
C GLY A 39 5.18 17.11 7.46
N GLU A 40 4.18 17.73 6.85
CA GLU A 40 3.44 18.87 7.40
C GLU A 40 2.10 18.46 8.05
N SER A 41 1.74 17.17 7.99
CA SER A 41 0.53 16.67 8.64
C SER A 41 0.70 16.55 10.14
N THR A 42 -0.38 16.85 10.86
CA THR A 42 -0.44 16.72 12.32
C THR A 42 -0.61 15.25 12.74
N GLY A 43 -0.38 14.98 14.03
CA GLY A 43 -0.53 13.66 14.64
C GLY A 43 0.56 13.40 15.65
N ASP A 44 0.30 12.54 16.62
CA ASP A 44 1.23 12.27 17.71
C ASP A 44 2.09 11.02 17.46
N PHE A 45 1.62 10.11 16.59
CA PHE A 45 2.30 8.85 16.29
C PHE A 45 1.75 8.19 15.01
N CYS A 46 2.59 7.36 14.40
CA CYS A 46 2.24 6.50 13.28
C CYS A 46 1.68 5.16 13.78
N THR A 47 0.63 4.63 13.12
CA THR A 47 0.00 3.35 13.45
C THR A 47 0.26 2.26 12.40
N LEU A 48 1.21 2.46 11.52
CA LEU A 48 1.62 1.53 10.46
C LEU A 48 0.44 1.07 9.56
N GLY A 49 -0.51 1.96 9.33
CA GLY A 49 -1.64 1.74 8.44
C GLY A 49 -3.01 1.65 9.11
N GLN A 50 -3.12 1.49 10.46
CA GLN A 50 -4.45 1.36 11.10
C GLN A 50 -5.28 2.64 10.99
N ASN A 51 -4.74 3.76 11.45
CA ASN A 51 -5.43 5.05 11.40
C ASN A 51 -5.21 5.74 10.05
N GLU A 52 -4.04 5.53 9.46
CA GLU A 52 -3.69 6.01 8.13
C GLU A 52 -4.70 5.54 7.08
N ALA A 53 -5.17 4.28 7.14
CA ALA A 53 -6.22 3.76 6.25
C ALA A 53 -7.58 4.47 6.40
N ARG A 54 -7.90 4.98 7.60
CA ARG A 54 -9.10 5.79 7.82
C ARG A 54 -8.93 7.19 7.21
N ASP A 55 -7.74 7.75 7.26
CA ASP A 55 -7.44 9.03 6.61
C ASP A 55 -7.56 8.89 5.09
N VAL A 56 -7.06 7.80 4.51
CA VAL A 56 -7.22 7.51 3.09
C VAL A 56 -8.70 7.33 2.72
N ALA A 57 -9.50 6.68 3.56
CA ALA A 57 -10.95 6.58 3.34
C ALA A 57 -11.62 7.96 3.35
N ALA A 58 -11.20 8.87 4.23
CA ALA A 58 -11.70 10.26 4.24
C ALA A 58 -11.26 11.02 2.99
N ILE A 59 -10.03 10.80 2.50
CA ILE A 59 -9.54 11.38 1.23
C ILE A 59 -10.38 10.86 0.06
N ILE A 60 -10.70 9.57 0.00
CA ILE A 60 -11.58 9.00 -1.03
C ILE A 60 -12.96 9.68 -1.02
N ALA A 61 -13.55 9.84 0.17
CA ALA A 61 -14.84 10.53 0.30
C ALA A 61 -14.76 11.98 -0.19
N TYR A 62 -13.68 12.68 0.12
CA TYR A 62 -13.44 14.05 -0.35
C TYR A 62 -13.23 14.11 -1.87
N VAL A 63 -12.50 13.17 -2.45
CA VAL A 63 -12.32 13.06 -3.91
C VAL A 63 -13.68 12.86 -4.60
N ARG A 64 -14.53 11.97 -4.07
CA ARG A 64 -15.88 11.75 -4.61
C ARG A 64 -16.77 13.00 -4.50
N GLN A 65 -16.59 13.80 -3.44
CA GLN A 65 -17.31 15.06 -3.29
C GLN A 65 -16.92 16.07 -4.38
N ILE A 66 -15.65 16.13 -4.77
CA ILE A 66 -15.13 17.09 -5.77
C ILE A 66 -15.37 16.61 -7.19
N PHE A 67 -15.11 15.35 -7.49
CA PHE A 67 -15.09 14.79 -8.85
C PHE A 67 -16.32 13.99 -9.22
N GLY A 68 -17.28 13.82 -8.29
CA GLY A 68 -18.49 13.03 -8.47
C GLY A 68 -18.38 11.60 -7.96
N GLN A 69 -19.52 10.97 -7.67
CA GLN A 69 -19.59 9.63 -7.09
C GLN A 69 -19.08 8.54 -8.05
N ASP A 70 -19.20 8.75 -9.36
CA ASP A 70 -18.75 7.83 -10.41
C ASP A 70 -17.25 8.00 -10.76
N CYS A 71 -16.54 8.84 -9.99
CA CYS A 71 -15.10 9.02 -10.19
C CYS A 71 -14.35 7.70 -9.97
N VAL A 72 -13.61 7.26 -10.96
CA VAL A 72 -12.66 6.13 -10.82
C VAL A 72 -11.57 6.52 -9.85
N ILE A 73 -11.41 5.75 -8.78
CA ILE A 73 -10.43 6.00 -7.71
C ILE A 73 -9.53 4.79 -7.53
N GLY A 74 -8.24 4.97 -7.81
CA GLY A 74 -7.21 3.98 -7.51
C GLY A 74 -6.36 4.38 -6.31
N LEU A 75 -5.83 3.39 -5.63
CA LEU A 75 -4.84 3.58 -4.57
C LEU A 75 -3.48 3.10 -5.05
N HIS A 76 -2.44 3.83 -4.72
CA HIS A 76 -1.06 3.38 -4.80
C HIS A 76 -0.40 3.58 -3.45
N GLY A 77 0.52 2.69 -3.08
CA GLY A 77 1.32 2.90 -1.88
C GLY A 77 2.67 2.21 -1.94
N GLU A 78 3.61 2.75 -1.18
CA GLU A 78 4.96 2.20 -1.00
C GLU A 78 5.18 1.77 0.44
N SER A 79 5.64 0.55 0.71
CA SER A 79 6.01 0.07 2.04
C SER A 79 4.85 0.19 3.06
N MET A 80 4.97 1.04 4.07
CA MET A 80 3.88 1.37 4.98
C MET A 80 2.65 1.90 4.23
N GLY A 81 2.84 2.80 3.27
CA GLY A 81 1.76 3.31 2.43
C GLY A 81 1.07 2.22 1.60
N ALA A 82 1.83 1.20 1.17
CA ALA A 82 1.25 0.03 0.50
C ALA A 82 0.36 -0.78 1.46
N ALA A 83 0.80 -0.97 2.70
CA ALA A 83 -0.03 -1.60 3.73
C ALA A 83 -1.25 -0.74 4.07
N THR A 84 -1.10 0.59 4.14
CA THR A 84 -2.19 1.55 4.33
C THR A 84 -3.24 1.43 3.21
N ALA A 85 -2.80 1.43 1.95
CA ALA A 85 -3.70 1.27 0.80
C ALA A 85 -4.50 -0.05 0.85
N LEU A 86 -3.83 -1.16 1.20
CA LEU A 86 -4.50 -2.45 1.37
C LEU A 86 -5.46 -2.46 2.57
N LEU A 87 -5.08 -1.86 3.70
CA LEU A 87 -5.93 -1.76 4.89
C LEU A 87 -7.16 -0.88 4.66
N THR A 88 -7.09 0.08 3.73
CA THR A 88 -8.22 0.93 3.33
C THR A 88 -9.39 0.10 2.77
N LEU A 89 -9.14 -1.11 2.25
CA LEU A 89 -10.17 -2.05 1.81
C LEU A 89 -11.14 -2.48 2.92
N LYS A 90 -10.83 -2.22 4.19
CA LYS A 90 -11.77 -2.40 5.31
C LYS A 90 -12.90 -1.36 5.33
N TYR A 91 -12.68 -0.20 4.74
CA TYR A 91 -13.54 0.98 4.83
C TYR A 91 -14.13 1.38 3.49
N GLU A 92 -13.37 1.22 2.41
CA GLU A 92 -13.69 1.68 1.06
C GLU A 92 -13.42 0.60 0.01
N THR A 93 -14.04 0.77 -1.15
CA THR A 93 -13.83 -0.10 -2.31
C THR A 93 -13.31 0.75 -3.47
N PRO A 94 -12.00 0.93 -3.61
CA PRO A 94 -11.41 1.59 -4.76
C PRO A 94 -11.52 0.69 -6.00
N ASP A 95 -11.34 1.28 -7.19
CA ASP A 95 -11.40 0.56 -8.46
C ASP A 95 -10.16 -0.34 -8.66
N PHE A 96 -9.04 0.00 -8.04
CA PHE A 96 -7.81 -0.82 -8.01
C PHE A 96 -6.89 -0.41 -6.86
N VAL A 97 -5.96 -1.30 -6.54
CA VAL A 97 -4.84 -1.01 -5.63
C VAL A 97 -3.52 -1.45 -6.27
N ILE A 98 -2.49 -0.59 -6.22
CA ILE A 98 -1.10 -0.94 -6.54
C ILE A 98 -0.29 -0.80 -5.25
N ALA A 99 0.34 -1.89 -4.82
CA ALA A 99 1.08 -1.95 -3.56
C ALA A 99 2.54 -2.36 -3.81
N ASP A 100 3.47 -1.41 -3.60
CA ASP A 100 4.91 -1.65 -3.74
C ASP A 100 5.52 -1.99 -2.38
N CYS A 101 6.16 -3.14 -2.29
CA CYS A 101 6.81 -3.74 -1.11
C CYS A 101 5.96 -3.73 0.18
N PRO A 102 4.66 -4.15 0.13
CA PRO A 102 3.81 -4.21 1.31
C PRO A 102 4.23 -5.33 2.26
N PHE A 103 3.92 -5.17 3.54
CA PHE A 103 3.87 -6.32 4.44
C PHE A 103 2.45 -6.91 4.53
N ALA A 104 2.36 -8.23 4.74
CA ALA A 104 1.07 -8.93 4.83
C ALA A 104 0.44 -8.84 6.23
N ASP A 105 1.29 -8.80 7.26
CA ASP A 105 0.89 -8.81 8.67
C ASP A 105 2.00 -8.20 9.51
N SER A 106 1.65 -7.25 10.39
CA SER A 106 2.63 -6.54 11.21
C SER A 106 3.34 -7.45 12.22
N LYS A 107 2.61 -8.40 12.83
CA LYS A 107 3.20 -9.34 13.79
C LYS A 107 4.21 -10.25 13.10
N LEU A 108 3.89 -10.73 11.89
CA LEU A 108 4.81 -11.53 11.10
C LEU A 108 6.07 -10.73 10.73
N LEU A 109 5.90 -9.48 10.28
CA LEU A 109 7.02 -8.59 9.97
C LEU A 109 7.93 -8.38 11.19
N PHE A 110 7.36 -8.06 12.34
CA PHE A 110 8.13 -7.90 13.60
C PHE A 110 8.80 -9.21 14.03
N ALA A 111 8.11 -10.35 13.87
CA ALA A 111 8.68 -11.66 14.20
C ALA A 111 9.91 -11.98 13.35
N GLN A 112 9.84 -11.72 12.05
CA GLN A 112 10.96 -11.92 11.12
C GLN A 112 12.12 -10.98 11.45
N TRP A 113 11.82 -9.70 11.73
CA TRP A 113 12.83 -8.71 12.10
C TRP A 113 13.55 -9.08 13.42
N LEU A 114 12.78 -9.44 14.47
CA LEU A 114 13.33 -9.86 15.76
C LEU A 114 14.19 -11.11 15.64
N LYS A 115 13.72 -12.10 14.89
CA LYS A 115 14.46 -13.34 14.67
C LYS A 115 15.79 -13.07 13.95
N ARG A 116 15.78 -12.24 12.92
CA ARG A 116 16.97 -11.95 12.09
C ARG A 116 18.00 -11.11 12.82
N ASN A 117 17.56 -10.08 13.57
CA ASN A 117 18.48 -9.09 14.13
C ASN A 117 18.84 -9.36 15.59
N LEU A 118 17.93 -9.93 16.38
CA LEU A 118 18.10 -10.10 17.83
C LEU A 118 18.01 -11.56 18.29
N HIS A 119 17.62 -12.47 17.42
CA HIS A 119 17.38 -13.90 17.73
C HIS A 119 16.35 -14.13 18.84
N ILE A 120 15.40 -13.18 19.02
CA ILE A 120 14.37 -13.22 20.05
C ILE A 120 13.06 -13.72 19.44
N PRO A 121 12.41 -14.74 20.03
CA PRO A 121 11.07 -15.18 19.61
C PRO A 121 10.03 -14.09 19.89
N ILE A 122 9.17 -13.80 18.89
CA ILE A 122 8.12 -12.76 18.99
C ILE A 122 7.17 -13.01 20.16
N GLY A 123 6.89 -14.28 20.51
CA GLY A 123 5.99 -14.64 21.59
C GLY A 123 6.37 -14.06 22.95
N MET A 124 7.66 -13.80 23.19
CA MET A 124 8.15 -13.20 24.43
C MET A 124 7.86 -11.69 24.53
N ILE A 125 7.86 -10.99 23.41
CA ILE A 125 7.77 -9.52 23.36
C ILE A 125 6.37 -9.05 22.96
N TRP A 126 5.67 -9.79 22.09
CA TRP A 126 4.39 -9.40 21.50
C TRP A 126 3.30 -9.01 22.53
N PRO A 127 3.07 -9.79 23.60
CA PRO A 127 2.07 -9.43 24.61
C PRO A 127 2.39 -8.10 25.31
N ILE A 128 3.67 -7.81 25.51
CA ILE A 128 4.13 -6.57 26.15
C ILE A 128 3.93 -5.39 25.18
N LEU A 129 4.30 -5.56 23.90
CA LEU A 129 4.10 -4.55 22.85
C LEU A 129 2.62 -4.19 22.71
N ARG A 130 1.74 -5.19 22.56
CA ARG A 130 0.29 -4.98 22.48
C ARG A 130 -0.25 -4.19 23.67
N ARG A 131 0.09 -4.62 24.89
CA ARG A 131 -0.38 -3.96 26.11
C ARG A 131 0.10 -2.51 26.18
N ARG A 132 1.35 -2.24 25.82
CA ARG A 132 1.90 -0.87 25.84
C ARG A 132 1.27 0.00 24.76
N ALA A 133 1.13 -0.51 23.53
CA ALA A 133 0.50 0.21 22.44
C ALA A 133 -0.96 0.56 22.77
N LYS A 134 -1.73 -0.41 23.28
CA LYS A 134 -3.11 -0.19 23.70
C LYS A 134 -3.24 0.82 24.84
N ARG A 135 -2.37 0.73 25.87
CA ARG A 135 -2.45 1.65 27.02
C ARG A 135 -2.02 3.08 26.72
N LYS A 136 -0.97 3.24 25.88
CA LYS A 136 -0.37 4.55 25.64
C LYS A 136 -1.02 5.29 24.47
N TYR A 137 -1.45 4.56 23.44
CA TYR A 137 -1.86 5.13 22.17
C TYR A 137 -3.27 4.68 21.71
N ASP A 138 -3.97 3.91 22.54
CA ASP A 138 -5.23 3.22 22.16
C ASP A 138 -5.10 2.46 20.81
N TYR A 139 -3.92 1.93 20.55
CA TYR A 139 -3.54 1.32 19.30
C TYR A 139 -3.55 -0.21 19.40
N ASP A 140 -4.32 -0.86 18.55
CA ASP A 140 -4.32 -2.32 18.43
C ASP A 140 -3.39 -2.77 17.29
N VAL A 141 -2.17 -3.14 17.65
CA VAL A 141 -1.16 -3.60 16.68
C VAL A 141 -1.57 -4.85 15.91
N GLU A 142 -2.51 -5.67 16.41
CA GLU A 142 -3.03 -6.84 15.69
C GLU A 142 -4.01 -6.48 14.58
N SER A 143 -4.58 -5.27 14.62
CA SER A 143 -5.45 -4.78 13.54
C SER A 143 -4.69 -4.44 12.26
N VAL A 144 -3.36 -4.29 12.34
CA VAL A 144 -2.49 -4.01 11.19
C VAL A 144 -2.15 -5.30 10.47
N CYS A 145 -3.14 -5.82 9.76
CA CYS A 145 -3.10 -7.08 9.05
C CYS A 145 -3.67 -6.90 7.63
N PRO A 146 -2.86 -6.40 6.66
CA PRO A 146 -3.27 -6.21 5.28
C PRO A 146 -3.85 -7.45 4.63
N ILE A 147 -3.30 -8.64 4.91
CA ILE A 147 -3.81 -9.88 4.32
C ILE A 147 -5.27 -10.15 4.72
N ALA A 148 -5.66 -9.83 5.95
CA ALA A 148 -7.05 -9.95 6.38
C ALA A 148 -7.96 -8.90 5.73
N ALA A 149 -7.42 -7.73 5.36
CA ALA A 149 -8.16 -6.70 4.66
C ALA A 149 -8.40 -7.04 3.18
N VAL A 150 -7.50 -7.79 2.56
CA VAL A 150 -7.59 -8.24 1.15
C VAL A 150 -8.54 -9.42 0.98
N GLN A 151 -8.64 -10.30 1.97
CA GLN A 151 -9.48 -11.50 1.90
C GLN A 151 -10.94 -11.18 1.55
N GLY A 152 -11.46 -11.86 0.52
CA GLY A 152 -12.83 -11.72 0.05
C GLY A 152 -13.16 -10.40 -0.67
N LYS A 153 -12.17 -9.53 -0.90
CA LYS A 153 -12.36 -8.28 -1.63
C LYS A 153 -12.14 -8.49 -3.13
N ASN A 154 -13.18 -8.24 -3.91
CA ASN A 154 -13.12 -8.34 -5.38
C ASN A 154 -12.59 -7.03 -6.01
N VAL A 155 -11.46 -6.54 -5.51
CA VAL A 155 -10.73 -5.38 -6.05
C VAL A 155 -9.47 -5.89 -6.74
N PRO A 156 -9.16 -5.48 -7.98
CA PRO A 156 -7.90 -5.85 -8.62
C PRO A 156 -6.72 -5.21 -7.87
N ILE A 157 -5.73 -6.04 -7.54
CA ILE A 157 -4.55 -5.63 -6.75
C ILE A 157 -3.29 -6.00 -7.52
N CYS A 158 -2.45 -5.01 -7.83
CA CYS A 158 -1.14 -5.22 -8.40
C CYS A 158 -0.08 -5.08 -7.29
N LEU A 159 0.64 -6.17 -7.04
CA LEU A 159 1.72 -6.22 -6.05
C LEU A 159 3.06 -6.14 -6.76
N MET A 160 3.90 -5.21 -6.34
CA MET A 160 5.27 -5.00 -6.82
C MET A 160 6.23 -5.27 -5.67
N HIS A 161 7.34 -6.00 -5.87
CA HIS A 161 8.28 -6.27 -4.78
C HIS A 161 9.69 -6.58 -5.28
N GLY A 162 10.70 -6.03 -4.62
CA GLY A 162 12.09 -6.38 -4.86
C GLY A 162 12.46 -7.70 -4.20
N LYS A 163 13.09 -8.63 -4.94
CA LYS A 163 13.53 -9.92 -4.38
C LYS A 163 14.69 -9.79 -3.38
N SER A 164 15.45 -8.71 -3.47
CA SER A 164 16.54 -8.41 -2.54
C SER A 164 16.11 -7.57 -1.34
N ASP A 165 14.79 -7.38 -1.14
CA ASP A 165 14.27 -6.62 0.00
C ASP A 165 14.61 -7.30 1.33
N ASN A 166 15.54 -6.66 2.05
CA ASN A 166 16.02 -7.12 3.34
C ASN A 166 15.22 -6.55 4.53
N LEU A 167 14.30 -5.61 4.30
CA LEU A 167 13.45 -5.06 5.33
C LEU A 167 12.13 -5.82 5.41
N ILE A 168 11.42 -5.91 4.28
CA ILE A 168 10.18 -6.67 4.14
C ILE A 168 10.41 -7.75 3.08
N PRO A 169 10.54 -9.03 3.46
CA PRO A 169 10.73 -10.09 2.48
C PRO A 169 9.60 -10.17 1.44
N TYR A 170 9.92 -10.38 0.17
CA TYR A 170 8.92 -10.47 -0.91
C TYR A 170 7.87 -11.57 -0.70
N THR A 171 8.14 -12.53 0.18
CA THR A 171 7.18 -13.57 0.58
C THR A 171 5.90 -13.00 1.18
N HIS A 172 5.94 -11.76 1.73
CA HIS A 172 4.73 -11.05 2.15
C HIS A 172 3.81 -10.73 0.97
N SER A 173 4.36 -10.28 -0.17
CA SER A 173 3.58 -10.06 -1.38
C SER A 173 3.06 -11.36 -1.98
N GLU A 174 3.82 -12.46 -1.90
CA GLU A 174 3.32 -13.78 -2.31
C GLU A 174 2.12 -14.23 -1.46
N MET A 175 2.15 -13.99 -0.14
CA MET A 175 1.03 -14.29 0.76
C MET A 175 -0.20 -13.43 0.41
N LEU A 176 0.00 -12.13 0.16
CA LEU A 176 -1.06 -11.21 -0.23
C LEU A 176 -1.68 -11.61 -1.57
N HIS A 177 -0.87 -11.93 -2.57
CA HIS A 177 -1.35 -12.37 -3.89
C HIS A 177 -2.21 -13.63 -3.80
N LYS A 178 -1.79 -14.61 -2.98
CA LYS A 178 -2.58 -15.83 -2.73
C LYS A 178 -3.92 -15.56 -2.06
N ALA A 179 -4.05 -14.43 -1.34
CA ALA A 179 -5.29 -14.03 -0.69
C ALA A 179 -6.22 -13.21 -1.60
N CYS A 180 -5.73 -12.70 -2.73
CA CYS A 180 -6.53 -11.99 -3.71
C CYS A 180 -7.52 -12.93 -4.40
N VAL A 181 -8.77 -12.47 -4.57
CA VAL A 181 -9.82 -13.24 -5.26
C VAL A 181 -10.16 -12.66 -6.64
N ASN A 182 -9.78 -11.42 -6.92
CA ASN A 182 -10.02 -10.81 -8.23
C ASN A 182 -9.05 -11.40 -9.26
N PRO A 183 -9.53 -11.88 -10.43
CA PRO A 183 -8.70 -12.54 -11.44
C PRO A 183 -7.69 -11.61 -12.12
N ASN A 184 -7.89 -10.30 -12.04
CA ASN A 184 -6.95 -9.32 -12.58
C ASN A 184 -5.85 -8.93 -11.56
N SER A 185 -5.80 -9.60 -10.39
CA SER A 185 -4.73 -9.33 -9.44
C SER A 185 -3.41 -9.95 -9.89
N GLU A 186 -2.33 -9.19 -9.77
CA GLU A 186 -1.01 -9.55 -10.31
C GLU A 186 0.08 -9.42 -9.23
N LEU A 187 1.17 -10.18 -9.37
CA LEU A 187 2.39 -10.07 -8.58
C LEU A 187 3.60 -9.97 -9.50
N HIS A 188 4.38 -8.92 -9.35
CA HIS A 188 5.62 -8.69 -10.09
C HIS A 188 6.80 -8.58 -9.14
N LEU A 189 7.82 -9.39 -9.38
CA LEU A 189 9.04 -9.45 -8.57
C LEU A 189 10.23 -8.93 -9.36
N PHE A 190 11.02 -8.04 -8.74
CA PHE A 190 12.20 -7.40 -9.34
C PHE A 190 13.47 -8.00 -8.74
N GLU A 191 14.27 -8.71 -9.53
CA GLU A 191 15.37 -9.58 -9.08
C GLU A 191 16.40 -8.90 -8.17
N ASN A 192 16.88 -7.71 -8.53
CA ASN A 192 17.97 -7.03 -7.84
C ASN A 192 17.52 -5.79 -7.05
N ALA A 193 16.22 -5.61 -6.85
CA ALA A 193 15.69 -4.47 -6.12
C ALA A 193 15.64 -4.76 -4.63
N ASP A 194 16.19 -3.85 -3.83
CA ASP A 194 16.05 -3.80 -2.38
C ASP A 194 14.73 -3.06 -2.01
N HIS A 195 14.48 -2.85 -0.71
CA HIS A 195 13.27 -2.22 -0.19
C HIS A 195 12.98 -0.86 -0.85
N ALA A 196 11.76 -0.70 -1.40
CA ALA A 196 11.29 0.52 -2.06
C ALA A 196 12.16 0.97 -3.27
N ARG A 197 12.88 0.02 -3.90
CA ARG A 197 13.81 0.33 -5.00
C ARG A 197 13.34 -0.23 -6.36
N SER A 198 12.21 -0.93 -6.43
CA SER A 198 11.71 -1.53 -7.67
C SER A 198 11.58 -0.51 -8.79
N ILE A 199 10.92 0.62 -8.55
CA ILE A 199 10.75 1.70 -9.54
C ILE A 199 12.08 2.39 -9.87
N VAL A 200 13.02 2.48 -8.93
CA VAL A 200 14.31 3.15 -9.16
C VAL A 200 15.24 2.27 -9.99
N MET A 201 15.26 0.96 -9.72
CA MET A 201 16.15 0.01 -10.38
C MET A 201 15.66 -0.42 -11.76
N ALA A 202 14.35 -0.45 -11.97
CA ALA A 202 13.73 -0.96 -13.18
C ALA A 202 12.56 -0.08 -13.66
N ARG A 203 12.77 1.25 -13.76
CA ARG A 203 11.72 2.24 -14.01
C ARG A 203 10.86 1.90 -15.24
N THR A 204 11.48 1.64 -16.38
CA THR A 204 10.75 1.32 -17.63
C THR A 204 9.87 0.09 -17.49
N GLU A 205 10.37 -0.94 -16.83
CA GLU A 205 9.61 -2.16 -16.60
C GLU A 205 8.48 -1.93 -15.58
N TYR A 206 8.76 -1.22 -14.50
CA TYR A 206 7.76 -0.86 -13.49
C TYR A 206 6.59 -0.09 -14.13
N GLU A 207 6.88 0.96 -14.91
CA GLU A 207 5.89 1.75 -15.64
C GLU A 207 5.08 0.88 -16.62
N ARG A 208 5.75 0.04 -17.40
CA ARG A 208 5.10 -0.88 -18.33
C ARG A 208 4.10 -1.80 -17.62
N LEU A 209 4.47 -2.35 -16.47
CA LEU A 209 3.63 -3.24 -15.67
C LEU A 209 2.42 -2.51 -15.09
N VAL A 210 2.62 -1.30 -14.54
CA VAL A 210 1.50 -0.47 -14.05
C VAL A 210 0.51 -0.16 -15.17
N LEU A 211 1.00 0.28 -16.34
CA LEU A 211 0.13 0.61 -17.47
C LEU A 211 -0.61 -0.62 -18.02
N ALA A 212 0.07 -1.78 -18.08
CA ALA A 212 -0.56 -3.04 -18.48
C ALA A 212 -1.65 -3.47 -17.51
N PHE A 213 -1.40 -3.38 -16.21
CA PHE A 213 -2.41 -3.66 -15.17
C PHE A 213 -3.64 -2.74 -15.31
N LEU A 214 -3.43 -1.43 -15.46
CA LEU A 214 -4.52 -0.48 -15.66
C LEU A 214 -5.31 -0.76 -16.95
N HIS A 215 -4.62 -1.19 -18.01
CA HIS A 215 -5.27 -1.63 -19.26
C HIS A 215 -6.12 -2.88 -19.03
N ASN A 216 -5.59 -3.90 -18.35
CA ASN A 216 -6.31 -5.14 -18.04
C ASN A 216 -7.56 -4.89 -17.17
N CYS A 217 -7.51 -3.83 -16.34
CA CYS A 217 -8.67 -3.37 -15.56
C CYS A 217 -9.65 -2.49 -16.38
N GLY A 218 -9.39 -2.22 -17.66
CA GLY A 218 -10.22 -1.35 -18.50
C GLY A 218 -10.13 0.15 -18.17
N LEU A 219 -9.05 0.56 -17.48
CA LEU A 219 -8.89 1.92 -16.96
C LEU A 219 -7.91 2.77 -17.78
N TYR A 220 -7.16 2.15 -18.71
CA TYR A 220 -6.17 2.81 -19.56
C TYR A 220 -6.23 2.24 -20.99
N GLY A 221 -6.02 3.09 -22.01
CA GLY A 221 -5.92 2.67 -23.41
C GLY A 221 -7.22 2.15 -24.05
N THR A 222 -8.35 2.20 -23.35
CA THR A 222 -9.66 1.98 -23.94
C THR A 222 -10.09 3.28 -24.59
N GLU A 223 -9.76 3.47 -25.89
CA GLU A 223 -10.40 4.52 -26.67
C GLU A 223 -11.91 4.32 -26.58
N ASN A 224 -12.62 5.32 -26.07
CA ASN A 224 -14.05 5.43 -26.26
C ASN A 224 -14.30 5.46 -27.79
N LYS A 225 -14.69 4.32 -28.36
CA LYS A 225 -15.37 4.35 -29.64
C LYS A 225 -16.70 5.08 -29.41
N GLN A 226 -16.68 6.39 -29.60
CA GLN A 226 -17.87 7.17 -29.90
C GLN A 226 -18.20 7.03 -31.36
#